data_8ad83fc3c8f70871eeeef2be99bc3150
#
_entry.id   8ad83fc3c8f70871eeeef2be99bc3150
#
_cell.length_a   1.000
_cell.length_b   1.000
_cell.length_c   1.000
_cell.angle_alpha   90.00
_cell.angle_beta   90.00
_cell.angle_gamma   90.00
#
_symmetry.space_group_name_H-M   'P 1'
#
loop_
_entity.id
_entity.type
_entity.pdbx_description
1 polymer ?
#
loop_
_entity_poly.entity_id
_entity_poly.type
_entity_poly.pdbx_seq_one_letter_code
_entity_poly.pdbx_strand_id
1 'polypeptide(L)'
;MKAAQLHEFHAPLVIEQVPDPVVTAPFDVIVRIGAAGLCRTDLHVWEGQFDAAQKEAGLALPYSPGHENAGWVAAVGEAVTNVVVGDKVILHPLITCGLCRACRDGDDVHCDLSVFPGLFAPGGFAEYLKSGARSSPMSFRPTATRACRIGA
;
A
#
# COMPACT_ATOMS: atom_id res chain seq x y z
N MET A 1 0.78 9.94 -12.75
CA MET A 1 0.77 10.45 -11.37
C MET A 1 2.16 10.88 -10.94
N LYS A 2 2.26 11.78 -9.95
CA LYS A 2 3.53 12.08 -9.30
C LYS A 2 3.86 11.02 -8.26
N ALA A 3 5.15 10.65 -8.19
CA ALA A 3 5.65 9.73 -7.18
C ALA A 3 7.07 10.12 -6.77
N ALA A 4 7.43 9.82 -5.51
CA ALA A 4 8.80 9.94 -5.03
C ALA A 4 9.49 8.59 -5.27
N GLN A 5 10.42 8.56 -6.21
CA GLN A 5 11.13 7.36 -6.63
C GLN A 5 12.51 7.27 -6.00
N LEU A 6 12.86 6.08 -5.52
CA LEU A 6 14.20 5.73 -5.10
C LEU A 6 14.94 5.14 -6.31
N HIS A 7 15.93 5.86 -6.86
CA HIS A 7 16.72 5.42 -8.00
C HIS A 7 18.01 4.73 -7.58
N GLU A 8 18.55 5.12 -6.44
CA GLU A 8 19.81 4.63 -5.90
C GLU A 8 19.76 4.68 -4.37
N PHE A 9 20.32 3.68 -3.71
CA PHE A 9 20.43 3.67 -2.25
C PHE A 9 21.30 4.84 -1.77
N HIS A 10 20.96 5.38 -0.60
CA HIS A 10 21.58 6.56 0.02
C HIS A 10 21.43 7.87 -0.78
N ALA A 11 20.75 7.86 -1.94
CA ALA A 11 20.47 9.07 -2.71
C ALA A 11 19.11 9.69 -2.31
N PRO A 12 18.90 10.99 -2.53
CA PRO A 12 17.59 11.61 -2.34
C PRO A 12 16.52 10.97 -3.25
N LEU A 13 15.29 10.89 -2.74
CA LEU A 13 14.14 10.51 -3.57
C LEU A 13 13.89 11.57 -4.65
N VAL A 14 13.57 11.12 -5.85
CA VAL A 14 13.28 11.99 -7.00
C VAL A 14 11.77 12.04 -7.23
N ILE A 15 11.19 13.24 -7.24
CA ILE A 15 9.78 13.43 -7.58
C ILE A 15 9.65 13.45 -9.10
N GLU A 16 8.95 12.46 -9.65
CA GLU A 16 8.79 12.33 -11.09
C GLU A 16 7.39 11.83 -11.49
N GLN A 17 7.11 11.87 -12.79
CA GLN A 17 5.88 11.36 -13.36
C GLN A 17 6.03 9.87 -13.67
N VAL A 18 5.15 9.05 -13.10
CA VAL A 18 5.05 7.62 -13.36
C VAL A 18 3.65 7.29 -13.86
N PRO A 19 3.43 6.15 -14.54
CA PRO A 19 2.11 5.72 -14.95
C PRO A 19 1.14 5.65 -13.76
N ASP A 20 -0.12 6.02 -13.99
CA ASP A 20 -1.17 5.84 -12.99
C ASP A 20 -1.45 4.35 -12.81
N PRO A 21 -1.67 3.88 -11.57
CA PRO A 21 -2.10 2.51 -11.36
C PRO A 21 -3.50 2.29 -11.94
N VAL A 22 -3.71 1.11 -12.51
CA VAL A 22 -5.00 0.71 -13.09
C VAL A 22 -5.53 -0.55 -12.41
N VAL A 23 -6.85 -0.69 -12.35
CA VAL A 23 -7.52 -1.93 -11.94
C VAL A 23 -7.27 -2.99 -13.02
N THR A 24 -6.58 -4.05 -12.67
CA THR A 24 -6.23 -5.16 -13.57
C THR A 24 -6.79 -6.50 -13.11
N ALA A 25 -7.21 -6.59 -11.83
CA ALA A 25 -7.75 -7.80 -11.24
C ALA A 25 -9.06 -7.50 -10.49
N PRO A 26 -9.96 -8.50 -10.34
CA PRO A 26 -11.29 -8.31 -9.74
C PRO A 26 -11.27 -7.74 -8.32
N PHE A 27 -10.21 -7.96 -7.57
CA PHE A 27 -10.06 -7.50 -6.18
C PHE A 27 -9.11 -6.30 -6.02
N ASP A 28 -8.67 -5.68 -7.10
CA ASP A 28 -7.81 -4.49 -7.02
C ASP A 28 -8.58 -3.31 -6.44
N VAL A 29 -7.89 -2.52 -5.65
CA VAL A 29 -8.37 -1.23 -5.13
C VAL A 29 -7.31 -0.17 -5.41
N ILE A 30 -7.70 0.92 -6.05
CA ILE A 30 -6.83 2.09 -6.22
C ILE A 30 -7.22 3.10 -5.15
N VAL A 31 -6.24 3.54 -4.41
CA VAL A 31 -6.41 4.56 -3.36
C VAL A 31 -5.66 5.82 -3.75
N ARG A 32 -6.36 6.95 -3.78
CA ARG A 32 -5.76 8.27 -3.83
C ARG A 32 -5.19 8.57 -2.45
N ILE A 33 -3.86 8.70 -2.36
CA ILE A 33 -3.16 8.90 -1.10
C ILE A 33 -3.41 10.32 -0.60
N GLY A 34 -3.83 10.42 0.64
CA GLY A 34 -3.99 11.68 1.37
C GLY A 34 -2.85 11.94 2.34
N ALA A 35 -2.28 10.86 2.88
CA ALA A 35 -1.11 10.90 3.74
C ALA A 35 -0.37 9.56 3.68
N ALA A 36 0.95 9.64 3.70
CA ALA A 36 1.85 8.50 3.86
C ALA A 36 2.80 8.78 5.01
N GLY A 37 2.87 7.87 5.99
CA GLY A 37 3.79 7.95 7.11
C GLY A 37 5.20 7.57 6.68
N LEU A 38 6.19 8.16 7.35
CA LEU A 38 7.59 7.79 7.27
C LEU A 38 7.98 7.03 8.53
N CYS A 39 8.44 5.81 8.40
CA CYS A 39 8.90 5.01 9.52
C CYS A 39 10.36 4.57 9.37
N ARG A 40 10.86 3.83 10.36
CA ARG A 40 12.24 3.33 10.33
C ARG A 40 12.50 2.37 9.17
N THR A 41 11.49 1.62 8.74
CA THR A 41 11.61 0.69 7.61
C THR A 41 11.93 1.42 6.30
N ASP A 42 11.38 2.63 6.09
CA ASP A 42 11.69 3.42 4.89
C ASP A 42 13.16 3.85 4.85
N LEU A 43 13.77 4.11 6.02
CA LEU A 43 15.21 4.36 6.12
C LEU A 43 16.01 3.09 5.78
N HIS A 44 15.60 1.92 6.27
CA HIS A 44 16.25 0.66 5.93
C HIS A 44 16.13 0.32 4.44
N VAL A 45 15.00 0.67 3.81
CA VAL A 45 14.81 0.59 2.34
C VAL A 45 15.80 1.52 1.64
N TRP A 46 15.88 2.77 2.08
CA TRP A 46 16.79 3.77 1.53
C TRP A 46 18.26 3.38 1.71
N GLU A 47 18.61 2.71 2.82
CA GLU A 47 19.94 2.16 3.10
C GLU A 47 20.25 0.87 2.30
N GLY A 48 19.27 0.30 1.58
CA GLY A 48 19.44 -0.92 0.79
C GLY A 48 19.47 -2.21 1.61
N GLN A 49 19.04 -2.18 2.88
CA GLN A 49 19.10 -3.37 3.74
C GLN A 49 18.24 -4.55 3.25
N PHE A 50 17.24 -4.28 2.40
CA PHE A 50 16.35 -5.29 1.83
C PHE A 50 16.66 -5.63 0.37
N ASP A 51 17.72 -5.06 -0.24
CA ASP A 51 18.02 -5.17 -1.67
C ASP A 51 18.03 -6.62 -2.19
N ALA A 52 18.66 -7.54 -1.48
CA ALA A 52 18.73 -8.94 -1.87
C ALA A 52 17.33 -9.60 -1.91
N ALA A 53 16.53 -9.40 -0.85
CA ALA A 53 15.17 -9.94 -0.77
C ALA A 53 14.21 -9.26 -1.78
N GLN A 54 14.39 -7.97 -2.04
CA GLN A 54 13.62 -7.24 -3.04
C GLN A 54 13.89 -7.76 -4.45
N LYS A 55 15.15 -8.00 -4.81
CA LYS A 55 15.53 -8.60 -6.09
C LYS A 55 14.98 -10.00 -6.25
N GLU A 56 15.02 -10.82 -5.20
CA GLU A 56 14.42 -12.16 -5.20
C GLU A 56 12.89 -12.08 -5.41
N ALA A 57 12.23 -11.09 -4.81
CA ALA A 57 10.81 -10.82 -5.03
C ALA A 57 10.48 -10.15 -6.38
N GLY A 58 11.48 -9.87 -7.21
CA GLY A 58 11.31 -9.24 -8.52
C GLY A 58 11.13 -7.73 -8.50
N LEU A 59 11.39 -7.06 -7.36
CA LEU A 59 11.39 -5.60 -7.28
C LEU A 59 12.79 -5.07 -7.56
N ALA A 60 12.87 -4.11 -8.46
CA ALA A 60 14.10 -3.41 -8.83
C ALA A 60 13.91 -1.89 -8.76
N LEU A 61 15.00 -1.17 -8.53
CA LEU A 61 15.02 0.28 -8.65
C LEU A 61 14.75 0.73 -10.11
N PRO A 62 14.07 1.85 -10.35
CA PRO A 62 13.49 2.72 -9.33
C PRO A 62 12.09 2.25 -8.88
N TYR A 63 11.72 2.54 -7.63
CA TYR A 63 10.36 2.36 -7.13
C TYR A 63 10.05 3.36 -6.01
N SER A 64 8.74 3.55 -5.70
CA SER A 64 8.29 4.39 -4.59
C SER A 64 8.27 3.59 -3.29
N PRO A 65 8.95 4.03 -2.21
CA PRO A 65 8.74 3.52 -0.86
C PRO A 65 7.40 3.96 -0.26
N GLY A 66 7.22 3.73 1.05
CA GLY A 66 6.06 4.17 1.84
C GLY A 66 5.00 3.10 2.01
N HIS A 67 4.80 2.63 3.24
CA HIS A 67 3.89 1.54 3.57
C HIS A 67 2.82 1.92 4.60
N GLU A 68 2.90 3.09 5.23
CA GLU A 68 1.91 3.60 6.19
C GLU A 68 0.98 4.60 5.50
N ASN A 69 -0.06 4.10 4.85
CA ASN A 69 -0.85 4.86 3.89
C ASN A 69 -2.29 5.06 4.33
N ALA A 70 -2.82 6.27 4.14
CA ALA A 70 -4.22 6.61 4.29
C ALA A 70 -4.68 7.49 3.13
N GLY A 71 -5.96 7.37 2.77
CA GLY A 71 -6.49 8.13 1.64
C GLY A 71 -7.95 7.83 1.35
N TRP A 72 -8.31 7.98 0.08
CA TRP A 72 -9.67 7.77 -0.40
C TRP A 72 -9.66 6.74 -1.54
N VAL A 73 -10.60 5.81 -1.49
CA VAL A 73 -10.81 4.84 -2.58
C VAL A 73 -11.15 5.61 -3.85
N ALA A 74 -10.34 5.44 -4.89
CA ALA A 74 -10.50 6.08 -6.19
C ALA A 74 -11.11 5.16 -7.24
N ALA A 75 -10.78 3.85 -7.20
CA ALA A 75 -11.37 2.84 -8.08
C ALA A 75 -11.32 1.48 -7.40
N VAL A 76 -12.26 0.59 -7.77
CA VAL A 76 -12.36 -0.77 -7.26
C VAL A 76 -12.60 -1.75 -8.40
N GLY A 77 -12.07 -2.97 -8.24
CA GLY A 77 -12.38 -4.09 -9.12
C GLY A 77 -13.79 -4.66 -8.87
N GLU A 78 -14.29 -5.43 -9.80
CA GLU A 78 -15.68 -5.91 -9.83
C GLU A 78 -16.07 -6.83 -8.67
N ALA A 79 -15.09 -7.51 -8.04
CA ALA A 79 -15.33 -8.41 -6.92
C ALA A 79 -15.09 -7.77 -5.54
N VAL A 80 -14.78 -6.49 -5.48
CA VAL A 80 -14.61 -5.74 -4.23
C VAL A 80 -15.98 -5.40 -3.64
N THR A 81 -16.23 -5.84 -2.40
CA THR A 81 -17.52 -5.65 -1.72
C THR A 81 -17.40 -4.94 -0.37
N ASN A 82 -16.20 -4.79 0.15
CA ASN A 82 -15.94 -4.27 1.50
C ASN A 82 -15.64 -2.77 1.53
N VAL A 83 -15.42 -2.12 0.39
CA VAL A 83 -15.23 -0.68 0.24
C VAL A 83 -15.87 -0.18 -1.06
N VAL A 84 -16.18 1.10 -1.13
CA VAL A 84 -16.69 1.78 -2.33
C VAL A 84 -15.87 3.03 -2.65
N VAL A 85 -15.97 3.50 -3.88
CA VAL A 85 -15.31 4.74 -4.32
C VAL A 85 -15.75 5.91 -3.43
N GLY A 86 -14.79 6.68 -2.94
CA GLY A 86 -14.98 7.80 -2.02
C GLY A 86 -14.77 7.46 -0.55
N ASP A 87 -14.72 6.19 -0.16
CA ASP A 87 -14.46 5.79 1.23
C ASP A 87 -13.10 6.29 1.70
N LYS A 88 -13.05 6.74 2.95
CA LYS A 88 -11.80 7.07 3.66
C LYS A 88 -11.24 5.79 4.27
N VAL A 89 -10.01 5.48 3.94
CA VAL A 89 -9.38 4.21 4.32
C VAL A 89 -7.98 4.42 4.91
N ILE A 90 -7.61 3.56 5.84
CA ILE A 90 -6.24 3.30 6.23
C ILE A 90 -5.88 1.95 5.60
N LEU A 91 -4.79 1.92 4.86
CA LEU A 91 -4.33 0.71 4.21
C LEU A 91 -3.60 -0.18 5.21
N HIS A 92 -4.00 -1.44 5.28
CA HIS A 92 -3.18 -2.45 5.92
C HIS A 92 -1.87 -2.60 5.13
N PRO A 93 -0.70 -2.65 5.78
CA PRO A 93 0.59 -2.68 5.07
C PRO A 93 0.84 -3.98 4.30
N LEU A 94 0.01 -5.00 4.47
CA LEU A 94 0.12 -6.27 3.76
C LEU A 94 -1.06 -6.47 2.80
N ILE A 95 -0.76 -6.83 1.56
CA ILE A 95 -1.73 -7.42 0.63
C ILE A 95 -1.64 -8.93 0.79
N THR A 96 -2.67 -9.57 1.32
CA THR A 96 -2.68 -11.00 1.63
C THR A 96 -3.65 -11.77 0.73
N CYS A 97 -3.52 -13.08 0.63
CA CYS A 97 -4.33 -13.86 -0.31
C CYS A 97 -5.78 -14.07 0.13
N GLY A 98 -6.10 -13.92 1.42
CA GLY A 98 -7.43 -14.13 1.99
C GLY A 98 -7.91 -15.59 2.01
N LEU A 99 -7.14 -16.55 1.48
CA LEU A 99 -7.58 -17.93 1.22
C LEU A 99 -6.78 -18.99 1.96
N CYS A 100 -5.51 -18.74 2.28
CA CYS A 100 -4.69 -19.70 3.02
C CYS A 100 -5.19 -19.87 4.47
N ARG A 101 -4.65 -20.86 5.17
CA ARG A 101 -5.05 -21.13 6.55
C ARG A 101 -4.86 -19.93 7.46
N ALA A 102 -3.68 -19.29 7.40
CA ALA A 102 -3.38 -18.12 8.21
C ALA A 102 -4.40 -16.98 8.00
N CYS A 103 -4.72 -16.66 6.73
CA CYS A 103 -5.74 -15.65 6.44
C CYS A 103 -7.12 -16.01 6.97
N ARG A 104 -7.54 -17.27 6.86
CA ARG A 104 -8.86 -17.72 7.35
C ARG A 104 -8.96 -17.77 8.86
N ASP A 105 -7.83 -17.99 9.52
CA ASP A 105 -7.74 -17.99 10.99
C ASP A 105 -7.61 -16.56 11.55
N GLY A 106 -7.52 -15.52 10.67
CA GLY A 106 -7.36 -14.12 11.06
C GLY A 106 -5.93 -13.72 11.41
N ASP A 107 -4.97 -14.56 11.09
CA ASP A 107 -3.53 -14.38 11.29
C ASP A 107 -2.82 -14.13 9.95
N ASP A 108 -3.33 -13.16 9.21
CA ASP A 108 -2.94 -12.87 7.83
C ASP A 108 -1.51 -12.33 7.69
N VAL A 109 -0.89 -11.89 8.79
CA VAL A 109 0.54 -11.55 8.83
C VAL A 109 1.44 -12.74 8.46
N HIS A 110 0.96 -13.97 8.66
CA HIS A 110 1.64 -15.21 8.27
C HIS A 110 1.16 -15.77 6.91
N CYS A 111 0.62 -14.92 6.06
CA CYS A 111 0.23 -15.33 4.72
C CYS A 111 1.46 -15.58 3.84
N ASP A 112 1.60 -16.80 3.30
CA ASP A 112 2.73 -17.19 2.43
C ASP A 112 2.80 -16.39 1.11
N LEU A 113 1.68 -15.77 0.71
CA LEU A 113 1.54 -14.98 -0.51
C LEU A 113 1.39 -13.48 -0.22
N SER A 114 1.82 -13.04 0.96
CA SER A 114 1.74 -11.63 1.30
C SER A 114 2.69 -10.77 0.48
N VAL A 115 2.22 -9.60 0.08
CA VAL A 115 3.03 -8.55 -0.55
C VAL A 115 2.99 -7.32 0.32
N PHE A 116 4.15 -6.71 0.53
CA PHE A 116 4.30 -5.52 1.37
C PHE A 116 4.56 -4.29 0.48
N PRO A 117 3.55 -3.49 0.13
CA PRO A 117 3.74 -2.26 -0.64
C PRO A 117 4.71 -1.31 0.06
N GLY A 118 5.60 -0.69 -0.70
CA GLY A 118 6.66 0.16 -0.17
C GLY A 118 7.94 -0.59 0.22
N LEU A 119 7.87 -1.94 0.28
CA LEU A 119 9.02 -2.79 0.59
C LEU A 119 9.28 -3.83 -0.51
N PHE A 120 8.25 -4.57 -0.93
CA PHE A 120 8.34 -5.62 -1.98
C PHE A 120 7.45 -5.33 -3.19
N ALA A 121 6.82 -4.17 -3.21
CA ALA A 121 6.09 -3.61 -4.34
C ALA A 121 6.11 -2.08 -4.23
N PRO A 122 5.80 -1.32 -5.28
CA PRO A 122 5.67 0.12 -5.20
C PRO A 122 4.72 0.55 -4.07
N GLY A 123 5.13 1.56 -3.30
CA GLY A 123 4.43 2.05 -2.11
C GLY A 123 3.72 3.38 -2.32
N GLY A 124 3.34 4.00 -1.21
CA GLY A 124 2.46 5.16 -1.18
C GLY A 124 3.12 6.53 -1.13
N PHE A 125 4.44 6.65 -1.32
CA PHE A 125 5.04 7.97 -1.56
C PHE A 125 4.72 8.43 -3.00
N ALA A 126 3.42 8.40 -3.33
CA ALA A 126 2.85 8.69 -4.63
C ALA A 126 1.43 9.25 -4.48
N GLU A 127 0.87 9.81 -5.56
CA GLU A 127 -0.52 10.31 -5.54
C GLU A 127 -1.55 9.17 -5.43
N TYR A 128 -1.22 7.99 -5.97
CA TYR A 128 -2.09 6.80 -5.93
C TYR A 128 -1.30 5.55 -5.59
N LEU A 129 -1.95 4.62 -4.92
CA LEU A 129 -1.43 3.30 -4.61
C LEU A 129 -2.45 2.22 -5.02
N LYS A 130 -1.97 1.18 -5.70
CA LYS A 130 -2.76 -0.02 -5.93
C LYS A 130 -2.57 -0.99 -4.77
N SER A 131 -3.68 -1.46 -4.23
CA SER A 131 -3.76 -2.48 -3.19
C SER A 131 -4.77 -3.56 -3.57
N GLY A 132 -4.96 -4.57 -2.75
CA GLY A 132 -5.91 -5.65 -2.98
C GLY A 132 -6.90 -5.78 -1.84
N ALA A 133 -8.16 -6.08 -2.17
CA ALA A 133 -9.25 -6.29 -1.19
C ALA A 133 -9.56 -7.78 -0.93
N ARG A 134 -8.72 -8.71 -1.38
CA ARG A 134 -8.89 -10.15 -1.10
C ARG A 134 -8.70 -10.51 0.36
N SER A 135 -7.86 -9.76 1.01
CA SER A 135 -7.55 -9.94 2.40
C SER A 135 -8.73 -9.56 3.27
N SER A 136 -8.77 -10.17 4.44
CA SER A 136 -9.64 -9.89 5.59
C SER A 136 -10.11 -8.43 5.62
N PRO A 137 -11.31 -8.12 6.15
CA PRO A 137 -11.82 -6.76 6.32
C PRO A 137 -10.86 -5.80 7.03
N MET A 138 -9.71 -6.29 7.50
CA MET A 138 -8.64 -5.48 8.09
C MET A 138 -7.76 -4.75 7.07
N SER A 139 -7.78 -5.10 5.78
CA SER A 139 -6.99 -4.42 4.75
C SER A 139 -7.45 -2.98 4.47
N PHE A 140 -8.71 -2.69 4.75
CA PHE A 140 -9.28 -1.35 4.66
C PHE A 140 -10.18 -1.13 5.87
N ARG A 141 -9.82 -0.24 6.75
CA ARG A 141 -10.73 0.23 7.80
C ARG A 141 -11.36 1.54 7.33
N PRO A 142 -12.67 1.60 7.10
CA PRO A 142 -13.36 2.87 7.00
C PRO A 142 -13.10 3.63 8.30
N THR A 143 -12.53 4.82 8.22
CA THR A 143 -12.49 5.69 9.40
C THR A 143 -13.93 6.08 9.68
N ALA A 144 -14.53 5.44 10.69
CA ALA A 144 -15.80 5.94 11.23
C ALA A 144 -15.59 7.43 11.52
N THR A 145 -16.40 8.27 10.92
CA THR A 145 -16.47 9.71 11.17
C THR A 145 -16.97 9.94 12.60
N ARG A 146 -16.13 9.72 13.59
CA ARG A 146 -16.25 10.48 14.84
C ARG A 146 -15.51 11.78 14.59
N ALA A 147 -16.27 12.81 14.22
CA ALA A 147 -15.82 14.16 14.36
C ALA A 147 -15.36 14.33 15.81
N CYS A 148 -14.04 14.40 16.01
CA CYS A 148 -13.50 14.94 17.25
C CYS A 148 -13.95 16.40 17.27
N ARG A 149 -15.04 16.71 17.99
CA ARG A 149 -15.39 18.09 18.32
C ARG A 149 -14.30 18.53 19.27
N ILE A 150 -13.34 19.30 18.75
CA ILE A 150 -12.51 20.15 19.58
C ILE A 150 -13.48 21.21 20.08
N GLY A 151 -13.84 21.11 21.37
CA GLY A 151 -14.66 22.12 22.04
C GLY A 151 -13.97 23.47 21.99
N ALA A 152 -14.79 24.49 21.75
CA ALA A 152 -14.41 25.87 21.87
C ALA A 152 -14.08 26.24 23.32
#